data_a9568395ee5dd0f318ea523b8ed1918f
#
_entry.id   a9568395ee5dd0f318ea523b8ed1918f
#
_cell.length_a   1.000
_cell.length_b   1.000
_cell.length_c   1.000
_cell.angle_alpha   90.00
_cell.angle_beta   90.00
_cell.angle_gamma   90.00
#
_symmetry.space_group_name_H-M   'P 1'
#
loop_
_entity.id
_entity.type
_entity.pdbx_description
1 polymer ?
#
loop_
_entity_poly.entity_id
_entity_poly.type
_entity_poly.pdbx_seq_one_letter_code
_entity_poly.pdbx_strand_id
1 'polypeptide(L)'
;MALIEQEVSAQRWINIPEEVLEIYALWRPPPLFRAKRLEAFLKTPARIYYKYEGVSPAGSHKPNTAIPQAYYNKKAGIKRIATETGAGQWGSSMALAGILFGLEVTVYMVTVSYN
;
A
#
# COMPACT_ATOMS: atom_id res chain seq x y z
N MET A 1 3.07 -11.82 -13.24
CA MET A 1 4.50 -11.93 -13.61
C MET A 1 5.18 -10.56 -13.59
N ALA A 2 4.66 -9.52 -14.26
CA ALA A 2 5.34 -8.22 -14.37
C ALA A 2 5.76 -7.55 -13.03
N LEU A 3 5.02 -7.72 -11.94
CA LEU A 3 5.44 -7.23 -10.63
C LEU A 3 6.65 -8.01 -10.09
N ILE A 4 6.62 -9.35 -10.20
CA ILE A 4 7.72 -10.21 -9.75
C ILE A 4 9.00 -9.94 -10.55
N GLU A 5 8.89 -9.67 -11.84
CA GLU A 5 10.04 -9.31 -12.69
C GLU A 5 10.76 -8.06 -12.15
N GLN A 6 10.03 -7.11 -11.58
CA GLN A 6 10.63 -5.93 -10.96
C GLN A 6 11.27 -6.24 -9.61
N GLU A 7 10.66 -7.10 -8.80
CA GLU A 7 11.21 -7.51 -7.50
C GLU A 7 12.52 -8.28 -7.61
N VAL A 8 12.68 -9.09 -8.68
CA VAL A 8 13.91 -9.88 -8.93
C VAL A 8 14.92 -9.16 -9.81
N SER A 9 14.63 -7.94 -10.25
CA SER A 9 15.53 -7.15 -11.10
C SER A 9 16.82 -6.81 -10.37
N ALA A 10 17.95 -6.96 -11.04
CA ALA A 10 19.25 -6.50 -10.58
C ALA A 10 19.50 -4.99 -10.87
N GLN A 11 18.57 -4.31 -11.50
CA GLN A 11 18.67 -2.88 -11.76
C GLN A 11 18.57 -2.07 -10.47
N ARG A 12 19.49 -1.15 -10.26
CA ARG A 12 19.49 -0.26 -9.09
C ARG A 12 18.27 0.65 -9.04
N TRP A 13 17.78 1.07 -10.19
CA TRP A 13 16.65 1.98 -10.34
C TRP A 13 15.63 1.38 -11.28
N ILE A 14 14.39 1.32 -10.85
CA ILE A 14 13.25 0.86 -11.65
C ILE A 14 12.26 2.01 -11.70
N ASN A 15 11.82 2.38 -12.91
CA ASN A 15 10.84 3.42 -13.09
C ASN A 15 9.47 2.96 -12.60
N ILE A 16 8.82 3.80 -11.79
CA ILE A 16 7.42 3.59 -11.42
C ILE A 16 6.56 4.08 -12.60
N PRO A 17 5.57 3.29 -13.05
CA PRO A 17 4.66 3.72 -14.11
C PRO A 17 3.94 5.03 -13.77
N GLU A 18 3.72 5.88 -14.79
CA GLU A 18 3.12 7.21 -14.61
C GLU A 18 1.75 7.12 -13.94
N GLU A 19 0.90 6.19 -14.39
CA GLU A 19 -0.44 5.98 -13.83
C GLU A 19 -0.41 5.62 -12.32
N VAL A 20 0.66 4.95 -11.87
CA VAL A 20 0.89 4.65 -10.45
C VAL A 20 1.34 5.89 -9.70
N LEU A 21 2.22 6.70 -10.32
CA LEU A 21 2.70 7.96 -9.72
C LEU A 21 1.57 8.98 -9.55
N GLU A 22 0.69 9.12 -10.54
CA GLU A 22 -0.50 9.98 -10.46
C GLU A 22 -1.38 9.61 -9.27
N ILE A 23 -1.63 8.32 -9.08
CA ILE A 23 -2.40 7.84 -7.92
C ILE A 23 -1.65 8.12 -6.62
N TYR A 24 -0.35 7.86 -6.55
CA TYR A 24 0.45 8.15 -5.36
C TYR A 24 0.45 9.62 -4.99
N ALA A 25 0.40 10.53 -5.96
CA ALA A 25 0.36 11.97 -5.71
C ALA A 25 -0.87 12.42 -4.90
N LEU A 26 -1.93 11.60 -4.81
CA LEU A 26 -3.12 11.90 -4.00
C LEU A 26 -2.84 11.91 -2.49
N TRP A 27 -1.82 11.18 -1.99
CA TRP A 27 -1.50 11.13 -0.55
C TRP A 27 -0.01 11.05 -0.23
N ARG A 28 0.87 10.97 -1.22
CA ARG A 28 2.32 10.88 -1.02
C ARG A 28 3.03 12.17 -1.42
N PRO A 29 4.11 12.54 -0.73
CA PRO A 29 4.71 11.84 0.42
C PRO A 29 3.87 12.01 1.69
N PRO A 30 3.69 10.95 2.52
CA PRO A 30 3.02 11.09 3.80
C PRO A 30 3.84 11.98 4.75
N PRO A 31 3.17 12.67 5.72
CA PRO A 31 3.84 13.55 6.65
C PRO A 31 4.93 12.84 7.47
N LEU A 32 6.03 13.54 7.72
CA LEU A 32 7.09 13.11 8.62
C LEU A 32 6.98 13.89 9.92
N PHE A 33 6.76 13.19 11.02
CA PHE A 33 6.66 13.79 12.35
C PHE A 33 7.81 13.33 13.25
N ARG A 34 8.24 14.25 14.14
CA ARG A 34 9.18 13.90 15.20
C ARG A 34 8.41 13.54 16.46
N ALA A 35 8.71 12.38 17.04
CA ALA A 35 8.06 11.82 18.22
C ALA A 35 8.69 12.36 19.52
N LYS A 36 8.70 13.68 19.73
CA LYS A 36 9.34 14.35 20.89
C LYS A 36 8.87 13.80 22.24
N ARG A 37 7.58 13.48 22.37
CA ARG A 37 7.02 12.93 23.62
C ARG A 37 7.56 11.53 23.90
N LEU A 38 7.75 10.71 22.87
CA LEU A 38 8.36 9.37 22.99
C LEU A 38 9.83 9.48 23.36
N GLU A 39 10.56 10.40 22.74
CA GLU A 39 11.98 10.67 23.09
C GLU A 39 12.12 11.03 24.57
N ALA A 40 11.27 11.93 25.07
CA ALA A 40 11.27 12.35 26.47
C ALA A 40 10.89 11.18 27.40
N PHE A 41 9.90 10.39 27.07
CA PHE A 41 9.48 9.22 27.84
C PHE A 41 10.60 8.17 27.95
N LEU A 42 11.29 7.89 26.83
CA LEU A 42 12.41 6.95 26.77
C LEU A 42 13.72 7.52 27.35
N LYS A 43 13.76 8.82 27.69
CA LYS A 43 14.98 9.52 28.14
C LYS A 43 16.18 9.26 27.21
N THR A 44 15.95 9.21 25.90
CA THR A 44 16.96 8.92 24.89
C THR A 44 17.49 10.19 24.23
N PRO A 45 18.80 10.27 23.90
CA PRO A 45 19.34 11.33 23.06
C PRO A 45 18.98 11.16 21.57
N ALA A 46 18.44 10.00 21.17
CA ALA A 46 18.04 9.71 19.80
C ALA A 46 16.88 10.59 19.35
N ARG A 47 16.93 11.04 18.09
CA ARG A 47 15.82 11.73 17.43
C ARG A 47 14.96 10.71 16.72
N ILE A 48 13.71 10.51 17.19
CA ILE A 48 12.79 9.50 16.66
C ILE A 48 11.80 10.18 15.72
N TYR A 49 11.71 9.68 14.49
CA TYR A 49 10.77 10.17 13.47
C TYR A 49 9.89 9.03 12.99
N TYR A 50 8.68 9.36 12.56
CA TYR A 50 7.77 8.43 11.92
C TYR A 50 7.06 9.05 10.72
N LYS A 51 6.84 8.23 9.68
CA LYS A 51 5.98 8.58 8.55
C LYS A 51 4.54 8.22 8.91
N TYR A 52 3.65 9.18 8.80
CA TYR A 52 2.24 8.98 9.14
C TYR A 52 1.45 8.50 7.93
N GLU A 53 1.30 7.19 7.80
CA GLU A 53 0.62 6.53 6.69
C GLU A 53 -0.92 6.53 6.80
N GLY A 54 -1.48 7.04 7.89
CA GLY A 54 -2.92 7.19 8.09
C GLY A 54 -3.59 8.21 7.17
N VAL A 55 -2.82 9.01 6.44
CA VAL A 55 -3.33 9.96 5.43
C VAL A 55 -3.75 9.28 4.12
N SER A 56 -3.37 8.02 3.89
CA SER A 56 -3.81 7.30 2.70
C SER A 56 -5.32 7.07 2.72
N PRO A 57 -5.98 6.95 1.54
CA PRO A 57 -7.42 6.73 1.47
C PRO A 57 -7.93 5.45 2.16
N ALA A 58 -7.05 4.47 2.40
CA ALA A 58 -7.36 3.27 3.17
C ALA A 58 -6.79 3.29 4.61
N GLY A 59 -6.31 4.45 5.09
CA GLY A 59 -5.85 4.64 6.47
C GLY A 59 -4.60 3.85 6.85
N SER A 60 -3.81 3.38 5.90
CA SER A 60 -2.59 2.59 6.15
C SER A 60 -1.57 2.71 5.02
N HIS A 61 -0.38 2.10 5.20
CA HIS A 61 0.66 2.02 4.15
C HIS A 61 0.32 1.02 3.03
N LYS A 62 -0.64 0.14 3.21
CA LYS A 62 -0.94 -0.97 2.30
C LYS A 62 -1.36 -0.55 0.88
N PRO A 63 -2.03 0.59 0.64
CA PRO A 63 -2.24 1.08 -0.71
C PRO A 63 -0.97 1.27 -1.52
N ASN A 64 0.16 1.56 -0.88
CA ASN A 64 1.44 1.72 -1.57
C ASN A 64 1.88 0.46 -2.33
N THR A 65 1.45 -0.73 -1.91
CA THR A 65 1.72 -1.98 -2.63
C THR A 65 0.49 -2.51 -3.39
N ALA A 66 -0.73 -2.25 -2.90
CA ALA A 66 -1.95 -2.68 -3.58
C ALA A 66 -2.12 -2.01 -4.96
N ILE A 67 -1.79 -0.72 -5.07
CA ILE A 67 -1.88 0.06 -6.31
C ILE A 67 -1.03 -0.55 -7.44
N PRO A 68 0.29 -0.77 -7.30
CA PRO A 68 1.06 -1.37 -8.38
C PRO A 68 0.64 -2.81 -8.67
N GLN A 69 0.22 -3.59 -7.68
CA GLN A 69 -0.30 -4.93 -7.92
C GLN A 69 -1.55 -4.89 -8.83
N ALA A 70 -2.50 -4.01 -8.55
CA ALA A 70 -3.69 -3.85 -9.39
C ALA A 70 -3.32 -3.35 -10.79
N TYR A 71 -2.43 -2.37 -10.89
CA TYR A 71 -1.94 -1.84 -12.16
C TYR A 71 -1.37 -2.92 -13.06
N TYR A 72 -0.42 -3.71 -12.57
CA TYR A 72 0.22 -4.74 -13.37
C TYR A 72 -0.72 -5.89 -13.73
N ASN A 73 -1.64 -6.25 -12.86
CA ASN A 73 -2.68 -7.22 -13.19
C ASN A 73 -3.59 -6.69 -14.30
N LYS A 74 -4.01 -5.42 -14.22
CA LYS A 74 -4.80 -4.77 -15.28
C LYS A 74 -4.06 -4.75 -16.61
N LYS A 75 -2.77 -4.40 -16.62
CA LYS A 75 -1.94 -4.40 -17.85
C LYS A 75 -1.76 -5.81 -18.41
N ALA A 76 -1.78 -6.83 -17.59
CA ALA A 76 -1.76 -8.24 -18.02
C ALA A 76 -3.14 -8.75 -18.50
N GLY A 77 -4.15 -7.90 -18.59
CA GLY A 77 -5.49 -8.26 -19.06
C GLY A 77 -6.38 -8.98 -18.03
N ILE A 78 -5.95 -9.05 -16.78
CA ILE A 78 -6.73 -9.61 -15.68
C ILE A 78 -7.93 -8.69 -15.40
N LYS A 79 -9.10 -9.28 -15.17
CA LYS A 79 -10.34 -8.56 -14.88
C LYS A 79 -10.80 -8.71 -13.43
N ARG A 80 -10.33 -9.76 -12.76
CA ARG A 80 -10.72 -10.10 -11.38
C ARG A 80 -9.49 -10.46 -10.55
N ILE A 81 -9.43 -9.93 -9.34
CA ILE A 81 -8.42 -10.27 -8.33
C ILE A 81 -9.17 -10.89 -7.14
N ALA A 82 -8.63 -12.00 -6.62
CA ALA A 82 -9.04 -12.58 -5.36
C ALA A 82 -7.90 -12.46 -4.35
N THR A 83 -8.23 -12.07 -3.13
CA THR A 83 -7.25 -11.95 -2.06
C THR A 83 -7.88 -12.32 -0.73
N GLU A 84 -7.04 -12.69 0.25
CA GLU A 84 -7.47 -12.85 1.63
C GLU A 84 -7.11 -11.60 2.46
N THR A 85 -7.75 -11.43 3.61
CA THR A 85 -7.41 -10.43 4.59
C THR A 85 -7.69 -10.93 6.00
N GLY A 86 -6.82 -10.62 6.95
CA GLY A 86 -7.06 -10.88 8.37
C GLY A 86 -8.03 -9.85 8.94
N ALA A 87 -7.52 -8.74 9.47
CA ALA A 87 -8.31 -7.67 10.10
C ALA A 87 -8.92 -6.64 9.13
N GLY A 88 -8.87 -6.86 7.82
CA GLY A 88 -9.55 -6.03 6.82
C GLY A 88 -8.70 -4.99 6.09
N GLN A 89 -7.59 -4.54 6.64
CA GLN A 89 -6.80 -3.45 6.04
C GLN A 89 -6.27 -3.75 4.63
N TRP A 90 -5.82 -4.99 4.40
CA TRP A 90 -5.37 -5.40 3.08
C TRP A 90 -6.53 -5.47 2.09
N GLY A 91 -7.66 -6.04 2.51
CA GLY A 91 -8.88 -6.10 1.71
C GLY A 91 -9.36 -4.71 1.28
N SER A 92 -9.41 -3.75 2.21
CA SER A 92 -9.76 -2.35 1.92
C SER A 92 -8.81 -1.71 0.92
N SER A 93 -7.50 -1.97 1.06
CA SER A 93 -6.49 -1.42 0.15
C SER A 93 -6.58 -2.01 -1.25
N MET A 94 -6.85 -3.32 -1.37
CA MET A 94 -7.04 -3.98 -2.64
C MET A 94 -8.36 -3.59 -3.31
N ALA A 95 -9.43 -3.41 -2.53
CA ALA A 95 -10.71 -2.91 -3.05
C ALA A 95 -10.56 -1.49 -3.63
N LEU A 96 -9.87 -0.59 -2.92
CA LEU A 96 -9.53 0.74 -3.43
C LEU A 96 -8.76 0.65 -4.75
N ALA A 97 -7.70 -0.17 -4.79
CA ALA A 97 -6.90 -0.35 -6.00
C ALA A 97 -7.72 -0.93 -7.16
N GLY A 98 -8.64 -1.85 -6.87
CA GLY A 98 -9.56 -2.41 -7.84
C GLY A 98 -10.48 -1.34 -8.46
N ILE A 99 -11.03 -0.45 -7.65
CA ILE A 99 -11.86 0.67 -8.13
C ILE A 99 -11.06 1.57 -9.07
N LEU A 100 -9.84 1.95 -8.66
CA LEU A 100 -9.00 2.87 -9.43
C LEU A 100 -8.61 2.31 -10.81
N PHE A 101 -8.45 1.00 -10.93
CA PHE A 101 -8.08 0.36 -12.20
C PHE A 101 -9.21 -0.40 -12.89
N GLY A 102 -10.44 -0.35 -12.38
CA GLY A 102 -11.60 -1.02 -12.95
C GLY A 102 -11.46 -2.54 -12.92
N LEU A 103 -10.99 -3.10 -11.81
CA LEU A 103 -10.90 -4.53 -11.55
C LEU A 103 -11.98 -4.97 -10.57
N GLU A 104 -12.56 -6.13 -10.79
CA GLU A 104 -13.38 -6.80 -9.79
C GLU A 104 -12.47 -7.38 -8.69
N VAL A 105 -12.78 -7.09 -7.43
CA VAL A 105 -12.00 -7.59 -6.29
C VAL A 105 -12.89 -8.42 -5.37
N THR A 106 -12.49 -9.66 -5.14
CA THR A 106 -13.11 -10.54 -4.14
C THR A 106 -12.16 -10.66 -2.95
N VAL A 107 -12.66 -10.31 -1.76
CA VAL A 107 -11.89 -10.36 -0.51
C VAL A 107 -12.45 -11.46 0.38
N TYR A 108 -11.61 -12.41 0.76
CA TYR A 108 -11.92 -13.45 1.73
C TYR A 108 -11.39 -13.03 3.10
N MET A 109 -12.28 -12.89 4.09
CA MET A 109 -11.89 -12.53 5.44
C MET A 109 -11.74 -13.78 6.32
N VAL A 110 -10.72 -13.80 7.16
CA VAL A 110 -10.50 -14.88 8.14
C VAL A 110 -11.58 -14.82 9.21
N THR A 111 -12.32 -15.92 9.41
CA THR A 111 -13.46 -15.99 10.32
C THR A 111 -13.12 -15.57 11.75
N VAL A 112 -11.95 -15.95 12.26
CA VAL A 112 -11.47 -15.57 13.61
C VAL A 112 -11.36 -14.05 13.78
N SER A 113 -11.12 -13.31 12.71
CA SER A 113 -11.03 -11.84 12.75
C SER A 113 -12.37 -11.16 12.53
N TYR A 114 -13.41 -11.91 12.19
CA TYR A 114 -14.76 -11.41 11.93
C TYR A 114 -15.65 -11.47 13.18
N ASN A 115 -15.44 -12.46 14.06
CA ASN A 115 -16.12 -12.65 15.34
C ASN A 115 -15.36 -11.90 16.45
#